data_ea5b480d7800ac324e1edf5a35263679
#
_entry.id   ea5b480d7800ac324e1edf5a35263679
#
_cell.length_a   1.000
_cell.length_b   1.000
_cell.length_c   1.000
_cell.angle_alpha   90.00
_cell.angle_beta   90.00
_cell.angle_gamma   90.00
#
_symmetry.space_group_name_H-M   'P 1'
#
loop_
_entity.id
_entity.type
_entity.pdbx_description
1 polymer ?
#
loop_
_entity_poly.entity_id
_entity_poly.type
_entity_poly.pdbx_seq_one_letter_code
_entity_poly.pdbx_strand_id
1 'polypeptide(L)'
;ARVLEIGCGTGRNLVMAARANPQALFYGFDISSQMLMTASAKAAKAGVDERIITVAGDAEKFDARRAFQLSGFQRVLFSYSLSMVPDWQRAFLNALDQLSPDGRLHIVDFGEMERWPGFARALMLKWLARFHVQPRAGMTATVETLAKQRGLSVSARKLAGGYAVLIMVSKEPVPAVQKPPEKADNSDEINFIHAMIP
;
A
#
# COMPACT_ATOMS: atom_id res chain seq x y z
N ALA A 1 11.37 4.70 12.44
CA ALA A 1 10.19 3.87 12.15
C ALA A 1 10.58 2.72 11.21
N ARG A 2 9.84 1.60 11.29
CA ARG A 2 9.94 0.45 10.38
C ARG A 2 8.71 0.42 9.50
N VAL A 3 8.92 0.48 8.18
CA VAL A 3 7.87 0.54 7.16
C VAL A 3 7.97 -0.69 6.29
N LEU A 4 6.86 -1.39 6.07
CA LEU A 4 6.77 -2.55 5.19
C LEU A 4 5.87 -2.23 3.99
N GLU A 5 6.35 -2.43 2.77
CA GLU A 5 5.54 -2.39 1.56
C GLU A 5 5.31 -3.81 1.03
N ILE A 6 4.05 -4.18 0.85
CA ILE A 6 3.61 -5.49 0.35
C ILE A 6 3.32 -5.37 -1.14
N GLY A 7 4.00 -6.18 -1.96
CA GLY A 7 3.99 -6.03 -3.41
C GLY A 7 4.77 -4.80 -3.85
N CYS A 8 6.00 -4.65 -3.36
CA CYS A 8 6.80 -3.44 -3.55
C CYS A 8 7.31 -3.26 -5.00
N GLY A 9 7.16 -4.26 -5.85
CA GLY A 9 7.54 -4.21 -7.25
C GLY A 9 8.98 -3.75 -7.46
N THR A 10 9.17 -2.73 -8.28
CA THR A 10 10.49 -2.16 -8.57
C THR A 10 11.01 -1.18 -7.50
N GLY A 11 10.41 -1.15 -6.32
CA GLY A 11 10.87 -0.38 -5.16
C GLY A 11 10.75 1.14 -5.29
N ARG A 12 9.91 1.66 -6.20
CA ARG A 12 9.75 3.10 -6.43
C ARG A 12 9.38 3.84 -5.15
N ASN A 13 8.35 3.35 -4.46
CA ASN A 13 7.85 3.99 -3.24
C ASN A 13 8.85 3.86 -2.10
N LEU A 14 9.49 2.68 -1.95
CA LEU A 14 10.54 2.47 -0.93
C LEU A 14 11.67 3.48 -1.09
N VAL A 15 12.18 3.68 -2.32
CA VAL A 15 13.27 4.63 -2.59
C VAL A 15 12.83 6.07 -2.30
N MET A 16 11.62 6.46 -2.73
CA MET A 16 11.11 7.80 -2.48
C MET A 16 10.92 8.06 -0.99
N ALA A 17 10.32 7.12 -0.27
CA ALA A 17 10.08 7.21 1.16
C ALA A 17 11.40 7.22 1.96
N ALA A 18 12.39 6.41 1.57
CA ALA A 18 13.70 6.38 2.20
C ALA A 18 14.49 7.69 2.03
N ARG A 19 14.34 8.35 0.88
CA ARG A 19 14.91 9.69 0.66
C ARG A 19 14.29 10.76 1.55
N ALA A 20 12.95 10.69 1.69
CA ALA A 20 12.21 11.67 2.48
C ALA A 20 12.36 11.48 4.00
N ASN A 21 12.69 10.25 4.44
CA ASN A 21 12.70 9.88 5.87
C ASN A 21 14.03 9.20 6.24
N PRO A 22 15.11 9.97 6.48
CA PRO A 22 16.45 9.43 6.71
C PRO A 22 16.57 8.55 7.97
N GLN A 23 15.66 8.70 8.93
CA GLN A 23 15.66 7.95 10.20
C GLN A 23 14.81 6.67 10.16
N ALA A 24 14.16 6.37 9.04
CA ALA A 24 13.31 5.19 8.91
C ALA A 24 14.02 4.06 8.16
N LEU A 25 13.64 2.83 8.49
CA LEU A 25 14.05 1.61 7.80
C LEU A 25 12.85 1.07 6.99
N PHE A 26 13.14 0.68 5.78
CA PHE A 26 12.16 0.25 4.81
C PHE A 26 12.35 -1.22 4.45
N TYR A 27 11.27 -1.93 4.43
CA TYR A 27 11.21 -3.35 4.12
C TYR A 27 10.19 -3.54 3.00
N GLY A 28 10.46 -4.45 2.11
CA GLY A 28 9.52 -4.79 1.05
C GLY A 28 9.58 -6.25 0.68
N PHE A 29 8.49 -6.77 0.21
CA PHE A 29 8.51 -8.04 -0.49
C PHE A 29 7.61 -8.02 -1.73
N ASP A 30 7.97 -8.87 -2.67
CA ASP A 30 7.22 -9.07 -3.91
C ASP A 30 7.36 -10.52 -4.35
N ILE A 31 6.38 -11.03 -5.08
CA ILE A 31 6.45 -12.39 -5.62
C ILE A 31 7.47 -12.52 -6.76
N SER A 32 7.80 -11.41 -7.42
CA SER A 32 8.70 -11.35 -8.58
C SER A 32 10.14 -11.03 -8.17
N SER A 33 11.01 -12.02 -8.20
CA SER A 33 12.44 -11.82 -7.97
C SER A 33 13.07 -10.81 -8.95
N GLN A 34 12.59 -10.75 -10.19
CA GLN A 34 13.07 -9.78 -11.18
C GLN A 34 12.74 -8.33 -10.80
N MET A 35 11.54 -8.11 -10.24
CA MET A 35 11.17 -6.80 -9.70
C MET A 35 12.07 -6.40 -8.53
N LEU A 36 12.38 -7.35 -7.63
CA LEU A 36 13.24 -7.10 -6.47
C LEU A 36 14.70 -6.80 -6.88
N MET A 37 15.22 -7.45 -7.91
CA MET A 37 16.53 -7.08 -8.47
C MET A 37 16.54 -5.63 -8.97
N THR A 38 15.46 -5.21 -9.64
CA THR A 38 15.31 -3.82 -10.09
C THR A 38 15.19 -2.86 -8.90
N ALA A 39 14.47 -3.25 -7.84
CA ALA A 39 14.33 -2.45 -6.63
C ALA A 39 15.68 -2.24 -5.94
N SER A 40 16.49 -3.29 -5.79
CA SER A 40 17.84 -3.22 -5.21
C SER A 40 18.75 -2.29 -6.03
N ALA A 41 18.75 -2.43 -7.35
CA ALA A 41 19.56 -1.57 -8.22
C ALA A 41 19.14 -0.07 -8.13
N LYS A 42 17.82 0.21 -8.02
CA LYS A 42 17.34 1.58 -7.83
C LYS A 42 17.70 2.14 -6.46
N ALA A 43 17.64 1.33 -5.41
CA ALA A 43 18.03 1.74 -4.05
C ALA A 43 19.51 2.12 -4.01
N ALA A 44 20.39 1.29 -4.57
CA ALA A 44 21.82 1.55 -4.68
C ALA A 44 22.11 2.82 -5.49
N LYS A 45 21.49 2.97 -6.67
CA LYS A 45 21.62 4.19 -7.48
C LYS A 45 21.17 5.45 -6.76
N ALA A 46 20.21 5.33 -5.84
CA ALA A 46 19.67 6.43 -5.06
C ALA A 46 20.46 6.70 -3.76
N GLY A 47 21.43 5.85 -3.39
CA GLY A 47 22.22 5.95 -2.15
C GLY A 47 21.39 5.72 -0.89
N VAL A 48 20.41 4.81 -0.94
CA VAL A 48 19.50 4.49 0.17
C VAL A 48 19.38 2.99 0.45
N ASP A 49 20.21 2.18 -0.19
CA ASP A 49 20.21 0.71 -0.12
C ASP A 49 20.47 0.17 1.29
N GLU A 50 21.29 0.84 2.10
CA GLU A 50 21.51 0.46 3.50
C GLU A 50 20.25 0.52 4.37
N ARG A 51 19.22 1.23 3.92
CA ARG A 51 17.95 1.42 4.63
C ARG A 51 16.76 0.72 3.97
N ILE A 52 16.98 -0.02 2.89
CA ILE A 52 15.94 -0.75 2.16
C ILE A 52 16.33 -2.23 2.08
N ILE A 53 15.51 -3.08 2.65
CA ILE A 53 15.69 -4.54 2.63
C ILE A 53 14.50 -5.17 1.90
N THR A 54 14.77 -5.92 0.85
CA THR A 54 13.71 -6.58 0.07
C THR A 54 13.94 -8.09 -0.04
N VAL A 55 12.85 -8.87 -0.01
CA VAL A 55 12.87 -10.33 -0.14
C VAL A 55 11.72 -10.83 -1.01
N ALA A 56 11.86 -12.03 -1.58
CA ALA A 56 10.77 -12.67 -2.30
C ALA A 56 9.72 -13.20 -1.32
N GLY A 57 8.44 -12.97 -1.61
CA GLY A 57 7.34 -13.40 -0.75
C GLY A 57 5.97 -13.27 -1.42
N ASP A 58 5.04 -14.09 -0.96
CA ASP A 58 3.64 -14.11 -1.41
C ASP A 58 2.78 -13.40 -0.37
N ALA A 59 2.02 -12.38 -0.78
CA ALA A 59 1.22 -11.54 0.11
C ALA A 59 0.20 -12.32 0.96
N GLU A 60 -0.27 -13.47 0.46
CA GLU A 60 -1.28 -14.27 1.15
C GLU A 60 -0.75 -15.05 2.36
N LYS A 61 0.56 -15.27 2.47
CA LYS A 61 1.15 -16.17 3.49
C LYS A 61 2.53 -15.78 4.00
N PHE A 62 3.16 -14.75 3.44
CA PHE A 62 4.51 -14.35 3.84
C PHE A 62 4.52 -13.72 5.24
N ASP A 63 5.31 -14.28 6.14
CA ASP A 63 5.54 -13.72 7.48
C ASP A 63 6.77 -12.80 7.46
N ALA A 64 6.53 -11.51 7.26
CA ALA A 64 7.58 -10.50 7.22
C ALA A 64 8.26 -10.31 8.58
N ARG A 65 7.54 -10.46 9.69
CA ARG A 65 8.12 -10.35 11.03
C ARG A 65 9.18 -11.42 11.24
N ARG A 66 8.86 -12.65 10.87
CA ARG A 66 9.80 -13.78 10.95
C ARG A 66 10.96 -13.63 9.98
N ALA A 67 10.69 -13.26 8.72
CA ALA A 67 11.70 -13.13 7.68
C ALA A 67 12.73 -12.05 7.98
N PHE A 68 12.30 -10.93 8.56
CA PHE A 68 13.17 -9.81 8.93
C PHE A 68 13.56 -9.80 10.40
N GLN A 69 13.17 -10.82 11.19
CA GLN A 69 13.45 -10.94 12.63
C GLN A 69 13.00 -9.73 13.44
N LEU A 70 11.78 -9.27 13.19
CA LEU A 70 11.19 -8.09 13.81
C LEU A 70 9.93 -8.43 14.60
N SER A 71 9.62 -7.63 15.62
CA SER A 71 8.39 -7.75 16.41
C SER A 71 7.14 -7.20 15.69
N GLY A 72 7.34 -6.41 14.64
CA GLY A 72 6.28 -5.80 13.82
C GLY A 72 6.71 -4.50 13.16
N PHE A 73 5.80 -3.95 12.36
CA PHE A 73 6.02 -2.73 11.57
C PHE A 73 5.09 -1.62 12.04
N GLN A 74 5.60 -0.39 12.19
CA GLN A 74 4.80 0.78 12.52
C GLN A 74 3.92 1.21 11.35
N ARG A 75 4.35 0.92 10.12
CA ARG A 75 3.57 1.17 8.92
C ARG A 75 3.63 -0.03 7.99
N VAL A 76 2.48 -0.47 7.53
CA VAL A 76 2.36 -1.47 6.46
C VAL A 76 1.60 -0.82 5.31
N LEU A 77 2.04 -1.05 4.09
CA LEU A 77 1.53 -0.39 2.89
C LEU A 77 1.21 -1.41 1.79
N PHE A 78 0.04 -1.27 1.20
CA PHE A 78 -0.25 -1.73 -0.17
C PHE A 78 -0.37 -0.50 -1.08
N SER A 79 0.37 -0.49 -2.18
CA SER A 79 0.30 0.57 -3.18
C SER A 79 0.04 -0.03 -4.56
N TYR A 80 -1.22 0.00 -4.99
CA TYR A 80 -1.71 -0.59 -6.25
C TYR A 80 -1.30 -2.06 -6.43
N SER A 81 -1.25 -2.81 -5.33
CA SER A 81 -0.82 -4.21 -5.30
C SER A 81 -1.90 -5.16 -4.78
N LEU A 82 -2.78 -4.70 -3.89
CA LEU A 82 -3.78 -5.56 -3.26
C LEU A 82 -4.82 -6.07 -4.27
N SER A 83 -5.23 -5.23 -5.23
CA SER A 83 -6.16 -5.61 -6.31
C SER A 83 -5.62 -6.69 -7.24
N MET A 84 -4.30 -6.88 -7.28
CA MET A 84 -3.63 -7.90 -8.09
C MET A 84 -3.52 -9.26 -7.37
N VAL A 85 -3.72 -9.30 -6.05
CA VAL A 85 -3.65 -10.55 -5.27
C VAL A 85 -4.93 -11.35 -5.44
N PRO A 86 -4.89 -12.65 -5.82
CA PRO A 86 -6.08 -13.47 -5.99
C PRO A 86 -6.94 -13.52 -4.73
N ASP A 87 -6.40 -13.97 -3.60
CA ASP A 87 -7.04 -13.93 -2.29
C ASP A 87 -6.62 -12.67 -1.51
N TRP A 88 -7.06 -11.53 -2.01
CA TRP A 88 -6.72 -10.23 -1.43
C TRP A 88 -7.22 -10.05 0.01
N GLN A 89 -8.30 -10.73 0.39
CA GLN A 89 -8.81 -10.68 1.76
C GLN A 89 -7.85 -11.37 2.72
N ARG A 90 -7.29 -12.51 2.31
CA ARG A 90 -6.25 -13.20 3.07
C ARG A 90 -4.96 -12.37 3.16
N ALA A 91 -4.55 -11.74 2.06
CA ALA A 91 -3.41 -10.84 2.05
C ALA A 91 -3.62 -9.63 2.98
N PHE A 92 -4.82 -9.07 3.00
CA PHE A 92 -5.21 -8.00 3.94
C PHE A 92 -5.10 -8.45 5.40
N LEU A 93 -5.66 -9.62 5.74
CA LEU A 93 -5.58 -10.17 7.11
C LEU A 93 -4.13 -10.46 7.51
N ASN A 94 -3.33 -11.03 6.60
CA ASN A 94 -1.91 -11.25 6.81
C ASN A 94 -1.16 -9.93 7.07
N ALA A 95 -1.49 -8.87 6.32
CA ALA A 95 -0.89 -7.55 6.53
C ALA A 95 -1.19 -6.97 7.92
N LEU A 96 -2.39 -7.18 8.46
CA LEU A 96 -2.74 -6.78 9.83
C LEU A 96 -1.88 -7.53 10.87
N ASP A 97 -1.55 -8.79 10.62
CA ASP A 97 -0.72 -9.59 11.52
C ASP A 97 0.76 -9.14 11.54
N GLN A 98 1.20 -8.35 10.54
CA GLN A 98 2.55 -7.76 10.50
C GLN A 98 2.68 -6.47 11.31
N LEU A 99 1.56 -5.86 11.75
CA LEU A 99 1.60 -4.60 12.48
C LEU A 99 2.20 -4.73 13.87
N SER A 100 2.95 -3.72 14.29
CA SER A 100 3.25 -3.48 15.71
C SER A 100 1.99 -3.03 16.47
N PRO A 101 1.98 -3.04 17.81
CA PRO A 101 0.80 -2.65 18.59
C PRO A 101 0.20 -1.31 18.19
N ASP A 102 1.04 -0.31 17.88
CA ASP A 102 0.63 1.04 17.46
C ASP A 102 0.73 1.24 15.93
N GLY A 103 0.84 0.12 15.21
CA GLY A 103 1.02 0.13 13.76
C GLY A 103 -0.25 0.54 13.01
N ARG A 104 -0.05 1.04 11.79
CA ARG A 104 -1.14 1.40 10.87
C ARG A 104 -0.92 0.72 9.52
N LEU A 105 -2.01 0.20 8.97
CA LEU A 105 -2.04 -0.31 7.60
C LEU A 105 -2.62 0.76 6.69
N HIS A 106 -1.93 1.01 5.59
CA HIS A 106 -2.36 1.94 4.55
C HIS A 106 -2.55 1.16 3.25
N ILE A 107 -3.67 1.40 2.58
CA ILE A 107 -3.97 0.80 1.28
C ILE A 107 -4.30 1.96 0.33
N VAL A 108 -3.56 2.06 -0.76
CA VAL A 108 -3.97 2.83 -1.92
C VAL A 108 -4.13 1.87 -3.09
N ASP A 109 -5.32 1.84 -3.69
CA ASP A 109 -5.59 0.92 -4.78
C ASP A 109 -6.68 1.48 -5.71
N PHE A 110 -6.86 0.84 -6.87
CA PHE A 110 -7.85 1.26 -7.84
C PHE A 110 -9.26 1.18 -7.28
N GLY A 111 -9.99 2.28 -7.44
CA GLY A 111 -11.41 2.38 -7.10
C GLY A 111 -12.33 2.03 -8.26
N GLU A 112 -13.62 2.18 -8.05
CA GLU A 112 -14.66 1.80 -9.01
C GLU A 112 -14.94 2.85 -10.07
N MET A 113 -14.30 4.05 -9.99
CA MET A 113 -14.45 5.18 -10.93
C MET A 113 -15.92 5.56 -11.17
N GLU A 114 -16.75 5.51 -10.13
CA GLU A 114 -18.20 5.69 -10.23
C GLU A 114 -18.62 7.10 -10.68
N ARG A 115 -17.72 8.09 -10.51
CA ARG A 115 -17.94 9.48 -10.93
C ARG A 115 -17.42 9.78 -12.33
N TRP A 116 -16.83 8.78 -13.00
CA TRP A 116 -16.33 8.96 -14.36
C TRP A 116 -17.43 8.75 -15.40
N PRO A 117 -17.39 9.44 -16.55
CA PRO A 117 -18.25 9.13 -17.69
C PRO A 117 -18.11 7.66 -18.10
N GLY A 118 -19.23 7.01 -18.41
CA GLY A 118 -19.27 5.56 -18.65
C GLY A 118 -18.25 5.07 -19.70
N PHE A 119 -18.05 5.83 -20.79
CA PHE A 119 -17.08 5.47 -21.83
C PHE A 119 -15.63 5.55 -21.32
N ALA A 120 -15.29 6.59 -20.54
CA ALA A 120 -13.95 6.77 -19.98
C ALA A 120 -13.64 5.68 -18.94
N ARG A 121 -14.61 5.34 -18.10
CA ARG A 121 -14.53 4.21 -17.17
C ARG A 121 -14.30 2.89 -17.91
N ALA A 122 -15.09 2.60 -18.94
CA ALA A 122 -14.95 1.36 -19.72
C ALA A 122 -13.57 1.25 -20.39
N LEU A 123 -13.05 2.35 -20.95
CA LEU A 123 -11.72 2.39 -21.56
C LEU A 123 -10.62 2.12 -20.52
N MET A 124 -10.71 2.75 -19.35
CA MET A 124 -9.76 2.56 -18.26
C MET A 124 -9.79 1.11 -17.74
N LEU A 125 -10.96 0.54 -17.50
CA LEU A 125 -11.09 -0.85 -17.05
C LEU A 125 -10.51 -1.84 -18.08
N LYS A 126 -10.74 -1.60 -19.38
CA LYS A 126 -10.14 -2.39 -20.45
C LYS A 126 -8.61 -2.26 -20.48
N TRP A 127 -8.08 -1.07 -20.20
CA TRP A 127 -6.64 -0.84 -20.10
C TRP A 127 -6.04 -1.58 -18.91
N LEU A 128 -6.65 -1.44 -17.71
CA LEU A 128 -6.22 -2.14 -16.49
C LEU A 128 -6.21 -3.67 -16.65
N ALA A 129 -7.22 -4.21 -17.34
CA ALA A 129 -7.32 -5.65 -17.58
C ALA A 129 -6.12 -6.23 -18.38
N ARG A 130 -5.43 -5.42 -19.21
CA ARG A 130 -4.19 -5.82 -19.90
C ARG A 130 -3.03 -6.09 -18.95
N PHE A 131 -3.07 -5.52 -17.75
CA PHE A 131 -2.07 -5.69 -16.69
C PHE A 131 -2.57 -6.63 -15.57
N HIS A 132 -3.64 -7.38 -15.83
CA HIS A 132 -4.28 -8.28 -14.85
C HIS A 132 -4.77 -7.55 -13.59
N VAL A 133 -4.97 -6.25 -13.68
CA VAL A 133 -5.52 -5.43 -12.60
C VAL A 133 -7.04 -5.43 -12.68
N GLN A 134 -7.67 -5.85 -11.61
CA GLN A 134 -9.13 -5.83 -11.47
C GLN A 134 -9.50 -5.02 -10.21
N PRO A 135 -10.02 -3.79 -10.37
CA PRO A 135 -10.55 -3.04 -9.24
C PRO A 135 -11.55 -3.89 -8.46
N ARG A 136 -11.33 -4.03 -7.18
CA ARG A 136 -12.16 -4.91 -6.33
C ARG A 136 -13.42 -4.15 -5.90
N ALA A 137 -14.55 -4.51 -6.49
CA ALA A 137 -15.85 -3.95 -6.08
C ALA A 137 -16.08 -4.21 -4.59
N GLY A 138 -16.51 -3.17 -3.86
CA GLY A 138 -16.78 -3.27 -2.43
C GLY A 138 -15.55 -3.48 -1.53
N MET A 139 -14.32 -3.25 -2.02
CA MET A 139 -13.09 -3.41 -1.21
C MET A 139 -13.20 -2.66 0.12
N THR A 140 -13.63 -1.41 0.11
CA THR A 140 -13.76 -0.60 1.34
C THR A 140 -14.69 -1.25 2.36
N ALA A 141 -15.89 -1.67 1.94
CA ALA A 141 -16.86 -2.30 2.84
C ALA A 141 -16.35 -3.63 3.43
N THR A 142 -15.65 -4.42 2.61
CA THR A 142 -15.04 -5.67 3.05
C THR A 142 -13.91 -5.41 4.06
N VAL A 143 -13.02 -4.44 3.79
CA VAL A 143 -11.96 -4.03 4.71
C VAL A 143 -12.55 -3.55 6.04
N GLU A 144 -13.59 -2.71 6.00
CA GLU A 144 -14.29 -2.23 7.20
C GLU A 144 -14.85 -3.40 8.03
N THR A 145 -15.48 -4.37 7.38
CA THR A 145 -16.03 -5.55 8.05
C THR A 145 -14.94 -6.38 8.72
N LEU A 146 -13.88 -6.72 7.99
CA LEU A 146 -12.79 -7.56 8.48
C LEU A 146 -11.98 -6.85 9.58
N ALA A 147 -11.73 -5.55 9.43
CA ALA A 147 -11.02 -4.76 10.45
C ALA A 147 -11.85 -4.64 11.73
N LYS A 148 -13.16 -4.40 11.62
CA LYS A 148 -14.07 -4.32 12.76
C LYS A 148 -14.13 -5.63 13.55
N GLN A 149 -14.09 -6.78 12.89
CA GLN A 149 -14.02 -8.10 13.55
C GLN A 149 -12.75 -8.25 14.41
N ARG A 150 -11.70 -7.49 14.10
CA ARG A 150 -10.45 -7.45 14.89
C ARG A 150 -10.36 -6.24 15.85
N GLY A 151 -11.44 -5.51 16.06
CA GLY A 151 -11.48 -4.34 16.93
C GLY A 151 -10.68 -3.14 16.39
N LEU A 152 -10.50 -3.05 15.07
CA LEU A 152 -9.75 -1.98 14.41
C LEU A 152 -10.67 -0.92 13.81
N SER A 153 -10.19 0.32 13.79
CA SER A 153 -10.84 1.47 13.16
C SER A 153 -10.40 1.61 11.71
N VAL A 154 -11.32 2.03 10.83
CA VAL A 154 -11.05 2.25 9.41
C VAL A 154 -11.44 3.68 9.04
N SER A 155 -10.59 4.33 8.28
CA SER A 155 -10.91 5.57 7.55
C SER A 155 -10.68 5.33 6.07
N ALA A 156 -11.64 5.69 5.23
CA ALA A 156 -11.54 5.52 3.79
C ALA A 156 -11.88 6.81 3.05
N ARG A 157 -11.16 7.06 1.95
CA ARG A 157 -11.38 8.23 1.08
C ARG A 157 -11.21 7.86 -0.38
N LYS A 158 -12.14 8.31 -1.22
CA LYS A 158 -12.05 8.18 -2.67
C LYS A 158 -11.27 9.35 -3.25
N LEU A 159 -10.39 9.09 -4.20
CA LEU A 159 -9.53 10.05 -4.88
C LEU A 159 -9.90 10.12 -6.36
N ALA A 160 -9.68 11.27 -6.99
CA ALA A 160 -9.84 11.48 -8.44
C ALA A 160 -11.16 10.90 -9.01
N GLY A 161 -12.31 11.26 -8.38
CA GLY A 161 -13.62 10.80 -8.86
C GLY A 161 -13.86 9.29 -8.72
N GLY A 162 -13.17 8.63 -7.80
CA GLY A 162 -13.24 7.19 -7.58
C GLY A 162 -12.20 6.39 -8.36
N TYR A 163 -11.22 7.04 -9.00
CA TYR A 163 -10.10 6.34 -9.64
C TYR A 163 -9.28 5.52 -8.66
N ALA A 164 -9.04 6.08 -7.49
CA ALA A 164 -8.35 5.36 -6.42
C ALA A 164 -9.12 5.48 -5.11
N VAL A 165 -8.90 4.54 -4.23
CA VAL A 165 -9.34 4.55 -2.84
C VAL A 165 -8.13 4.50 -1.93
N LEU A 166 -8.18 5.35 -0.90
CA LEU A 166 -7.22 5.37 0.18
C LEU A 166 -7.92 4.85 1.43
N ILE A 167 -7.38 3.78 2.03
CA ILE A 167 -7.91 3.19 3.24
C ILE A 167 -6.80 3.15 4.28
N MET A 168 -7.13 3.57 5.50
CA MET A 168 -6.24 3.47 6.66
C MET A 168 -6.91 2.63 7.74
N VAL A 169 -6.17 1.68 8.30
CA VAL A 169 -6.63 0.80 9.39
C VAL A 169 -5.69 0.91 10.57
N SER A 170 -6.21 1.10 11.79
CA SER A 170 -5.44 1.19 13.01
C SER A 170 -6.26 0.80 14.24
N LYS A 171 -5.59 0.56 15.39
CA LYS A 171 -6.27 0.32 16.68
C LYS A 171 -6.89 1.60 17.23
N GLU A 172 -6.21 2.73 17.10
CA GLU A 172 -6.74 4.01 17.54
C GLU A 172 -7.70 4.62 16.52
N PRO A 173 -8.68 5.43 16.96
CA PRO A 173 -9.51 6.18 16.01
C PRO A 173 -8.64 6.99 15.08
N VAL A 174 -8.78 6.76 13.78
CA VAL A 174 -8.03 7.50 12.77
C VAL A 174 -8.59 8.91 12.71
N PRO A 175 -7.77 9.97 12.91
CA PRO A 175 -8.21 11.32 12.64
C PRO A 175 -8.74 11.40 11.21
N ALA A 176 -9.85 12.10 10.99
CA ALA A 176 -10.35 12.31 9.64
C ALA A 176 -9.21 12.87 8.76
N VAL A 177 -8.87 12.16 7.69
CA VAL A 177 -7.79 12.56 6.80
C VAL A 177 -8.08 13.96 6.30
N GLN A 178 -7.23 14.93 6.65
CA GLN A 178 -7.40 16.31 6.22
C GLN A 178 -7.49 16.37 4.69
N LYS A 179 -8.43 17.20 4.19
CA LYS A 179 -8.66 17.38 2.77
C LYS A 179 -7.36 17.89 2.12
N PRO A 180 -6.78 17.22 1.11
CA PRO A 180 -5.68 17.80 0.38
C PRO A 180 -6.16 19.02 -0.41
N PRO A 181 -5.26 19.90 -0.84
CA PRO A 181 -5.61 21.02 -1.71
C PRO A 181 -6.31 20.52 -2.99
N GLU A 182 -7.24 21.29 -3.47
CA GLU A 182 -8.25 20.93 -4.51
C GLU A 182 -7.72 20.64 -5.92
N LYS A 183 -6.40 20.61 -6.11
CA LYS A 183 -5.75 20.26 -7.37
C LYS A 183 -4.94 18.99 -7.19
N ALA A 184 -5.54 17.86 -7.53
CA ALA A 184 -4.87 16.56 -7.63
C ALA A 184 -3.92 16.56 -8.85
N ASP A 185 -2.66 16.72 -8.56
CA ASP A 185 -1.54 16.47 -9.45
C ASP A 185 -0.84 15.18 -8.94
N ASN A 186 0.02 14.54 -9.76
CA ASN A 186 0.83 13.37 -9.39
C ASN A 186 1.67 13.55 -8.11
N SER A 187 1.76 14.77 -7.58
CA SER A 187 2.32 15.09 -6.26
C SER A 187 1.49 14.54 -5.10
N ASP A 188 0.21 14.23 -5.28
CA ASP A 188 -0.67 13.73 -4.21
C ASP A 188 -0.30 12.30 -3.77
N GLU A 189 0.16 11.45 -4.68
CA GLU A 189 0.71 10.13 -4.33
C GLU A 189 2.01 10.26 -3.51
N ILE A 190 2.85 11.21 -3.89
CA ILE A 190 4.12 11.52 -3.22
C ILE A 190 3.85 12.11 -1.84
N ASN A 191 2.93 13.05 -1.74
CA ASN A 191 2.50 13.65 -0.48
C ASN A 191 1.82 12.64 0.45
N PHE A 192 1.11 11.65 -0.13
CA PHE A 192 0.51 10.56 0.63
C PHE A 192 1.56 9.66 1.27
N ILE A 193 2.59 9.23 0.51
CA ILE A 193 3.69 8.43 1.06
C ILE A 193 4.48 9.25 2.11
N HIS A 194 4.67 10.55 1.90
CA HIS A 194 5.29 11.45 2.89
C HIS A 194 4.44 11.60 4.15
N ALA A 195 3.12 11.70 4.03
CA ALA A 195 2.21 11.84 5.18
C ALA A 195 2.06 10.54 5.99
N MET A 196 2.43 9.40 5.42
CA MET A 196 2.36 8.09 6.10
C MET A 196 3.51 7.84 7.07
N ILE A 197 4.60 8.60 6.95
CA ILE A 197 5.83 8.39 7.72
C ILE A 197 6.12 9.68 8.49
N PRO A 198 5.56 9.82 9.69
CA PRO A 198 5.97 10.91 10.59
C PRO A 198 7.33 10.64 11.17
#